data_3860371283a011e563dfa124e1397855
#
_entry.id   3860371283a011e563dfa124e1397855
#
_cell.length_a   1.000
_cell.length_b   1.000
_cell.length_c   1.000
_cell.angle_alpha   90.00
_cell.angle_beta   90.00
_cell.angle_gamma   90.00
#
_symmetry.space_group_name_H-M   'P 1'
#
loop_
_entity.id
_entity.type
_entity.pdbx_description
1 polymer ?
#
loop_
_entity_poly.entity_id
_entity_poly.type
_entity_poly.pdbx_seq_one_letter_code
_entity_poly.pdbx_strand_id
1 'polypeptide(L)'
;MPKKAMDILTESMFYVLMAFSKGPTCGIDVADYIEKITGGRVKIGPATLYTILGKFEKEKWIREIEVEGRKRTYSITDKGVSAYEQEVERLKMCVRDAEDAVNEM
;
A
#
# COMPACT_ATOMS: atom_id res chain seq x y z
N MET A 1 19.37 0.62 -13.57
CA MET A 1 19.27 1.30 -12.28
C MET A 1 18.98 0.30 -11.17
N PRO A 2 19.70 0.35 -10.06
CA PRO A 2 19.35 -0.53 -8.96
C PRO A 2 17.95 -0.16 -8.44
N LYS A 3 17.19 -1.17 -8.07
CA LYS A 3 15.88 -0.94 -7.47
C LYS A 3 16.04 -0.34 -6.09
N LYS A 4 15.24 0.65 -5.79
CA LYS A 4 15.15 1.20 -4.44
C LYS A 4 14.41 0.20 -3.55
N ALA A 5 14.67 0.24 -2.24
CA ALA A 5 13.99 -0.64 -1.29
C ALA A 5 12.47 -0.54 -1.40
N MET A 6 11.94 0.64 -1.80
CA MET A 6 10.50 0.87 -1.93
C MET A 6 9.89 0.31 -3.22
N ASP A 7 10.71 -0.20 -4.14
CA ASP A 7 10.18 -0.77 -5.39
C ASP A 7 9.49 -2.10 -5.13
N ILE A 8 9.84 -2.78 -4.05
CA ILE A 8 9.20 -4.01 -3.61
C ILE A 8 8.57 -3.72 -2.25
N LEU A 9 7.26 -3.79 -2.19
CA LEU A 9 6.52 -3.44 -0.98
C LEU A 9 6.37 -4.64 -0.05
N THR A 10 6.40 -4.39 1.25
CA THR A 10 5.97 -5.40 2.21
C THR A 10 4.46 -5.60 2.04
N GLU A 11 3.94 -6.68 2.58
CA GLU A 11 2.50 -6.94 2.55
C GLU A 11 1.72 -5.76 3.14
N SER A 12 2.14 -5.27 4.32
CA SER A 12 1.48 -4.14 4.96
C SER A 12 1.50 -2.88 4.10
N MET A 13 2.65 -2.57 3.51
CA MET A 13 2.79 -1.40 2.64
C MET A 13 1.88 -1.50 1.42
N PHE A 14 1.81 -2.69 0.83
CA PHE A 14 0.95 -2.93 -0.32
C PHE A 14 -0.52 -2.65 0.00
N TYR A 15 -1.01 -3.16 1.14
CA TYR A 15 -2.40 -2.93 1.53
C TYR A 15 -2.69 -1.46 1.87
N VAL A 16 -1.72 -0.76 2.48
CA VAL A 16 -1.89 0.67 2.74
C VAL A 16 -2.02 1.44 1.44
N LEU A 17 -1.17 1.14 0.46
CA LEU A 17 -1.23 1.83 -0.83
C LEU A 17 -2.53 1.48 -1.57
N MET A 18 -2.99 0.24 -1.46
CA MET A 18 -4.28 -0.20 -1.99
C MET A 18 -5.42 0.64 -1.43
N ALA A 19 -5.41 0.91 -0.12
CA ALA A 19 -6.45 1.72 0.51
C ALA A 19 -6.49 3.13 -0.12
N PHE A 20 -5.32 3.72 -0.36
CA PHE A 20 -5.26 5.04 -1.00
C PHE A 20 -5.69 5.00 -2.46
N SER A 21 -5.57 3.86 -3.14
CA SER A 21 -6.02 3.73 -4.51
C SER A 21 -7.54 3.87 -4.64
N LYS A 22 -8.28 3.75 -3.54
CA LYS A 22 -9.73 3.89 -3.51
C LYS A 22 -10.19 5.34 -3.40
N GLY A 23 -9.30 6.24 -3.03
CA GLY A 23 -9.61 7.65 -2.88
C GLY A 23 -8.94 8.24 -1.64
N PRO A 24 -9.11 9.55 -1.42
CA PRO A 24 -8.55 10.21 -0.24
C PRO A 24 -9.02 9.57 1.06
N THR A 25 -8.13 9.42 2.02
CA THR A 25 -8.46 8.77 3.29
C THR A 25 -7.45 9.15 4.38
N CYS A 26 -7.75 8.81 5.62
CA CYS A 26 -6.88 9.05 6.77
C CYS A 26 -6.43 7.73 7.37
N GLY A 27 -5.43 7.80 8.27
CA GLY A 27 -4.82 6.59 8.85
C GLY A 27 -5.80 5.62 9.49
N ILE A 28 -6.74 6.12 10.29
CA ILE A 28 -7.72 5.26 10.97
C ILE A 28 -8.56 4.49 9.94
N ASP A 29 -9.04 5.20 8.92
CA ASP A 29 -9.88 4.58 7.88
C ASP A 29 -9.09 3.58 7.05
N VAL A 30 -7.80 3.85 6.81
CA VAL A 30 -6.92 2.90 6.11
C VAL A 30 -6.82 1.60 6.90
N ALA A 31 -6.56 1.68 8.19
CA ALA A 31 -6.43 0.49 9.04
C ALA A 31 -7.73 -0.31 9.06
N ASP A 32 -8.87 0.37 9.21
CA ASP A 32 -10.19 -0.28 9.22
C ASP A 32 -10.49 -0.96 7.89
N TYR A 33 -10.18 -0.29 6.79
CA TYR A 33 -10.38 -0.85 5.45
C TYR A 33 -9.59 -2.14 5.26
N ILE A 34 -8.32 -2.12 5.66
CA ILE A 34 -7.44 -3.29 5.51
C ILE A 34 -7.95 -4.47 6.33
N GLU A 35 -8.32 -4.23 7.57
CA GLU A 35 -8.84 -5.28 8.44
C GLU A 35 -10.11 -5.89 7.83
N LYS A 36 -10.98 -5.04 7.29
CA LYS A 36 -12.24 -5.47 6.69
C LYS A 36 -12.03 -6.31 5.43
N ILE A 37 -11.23 -5.84 4.47
CA ILE A 37 -11.05 -6.55 3.20
C ILE A 37 -10.27 -7.85 3.34
N THR A 38 -9.46 -7.97 4.38
CA THR A 38 -8.66 -9.17 4.62
C THR A 38 -9.33 -10.12 5.62
N GLY A 39 -10.53 -9.78 6.10
CA GLY A 39 -11.22 -10.59 7.11
C GLY A 39 -10.43 -10.70 8.41
N GLY A 40 -9.65 -9.68 8.74
CA GLY A 40 -8.82 -9.66 9.94
C GLY A 40 -7.48 -10.37 9.78
N ARG A 41 -7.18 -10.93 8.61
CA ARG A 41 -5.92 -11.61 8.34
C ARG A 41 -4.73 -10.64 8.42
N VAL A 42 -4.94 -9.41 7.99
CA VAL A 42 -3.92 -8.36 8.07
C VAL A 42 -4.42 -7.25 8.99
N LYS A 43 -3.67 -6.97 10.03
CA LYS A 43 -3.94 -5.88 10.96
C LYS A 43 -2.68 -5.04 11.07
N ILE A 44 -2.84 -3.73 10.99
CA ILE A 44 -1.71 -2.81 11.04
C ILE A 44 -1.88 -1.92 12.26
N GLY A 45 -0.92 -2.00 13.19
CA GLY A 45 -0.94 -1.16 14.38
C GLY A 45 -0.56 0.29 14.06
N PRO A 46 -0.89 1.22 14.97
CA PRO A 46 -0.65 2.65 14.73
C PRO A 46 0.79 3.01 14.41
N ALA A 47 1.75 2.44 15.14
CA ALA A 47 3.17 2.77 14.94
C ALA A 47 3.63 2.37 13.55
N THR A 48 3.29 1.14 13.11
CA THR A 48 3.64 0.65 11.79
C THR A 48 2.96 1.49 10.71
N LEU A 49 1.68 1.80 10.91
CA LEU A 49 0.91 2.60 9.95
C LEU A 49 1.56 3.97 9.75
N TYR A 50 1.86 4.69 10.82
CA TYR A 50 2.44 6.02 10.69
C TYR A 50 3.84 5.99 10.08
N THR A 51 4.61 4.93 10.33
CA THR A 51 5.90 4.73 9.67
C THR A 51 5.72 4.58 8.16
N ILE A 52 4.73 3.80 7.74
CA ILE A 52 4.42 3.60 6.31
C ILE A 52 3.96 4.90 5.67
N LEU A 53 3.06 5.63 6.33
CA LEU A 53 2.58 6.91 5.81
C LEU A 53 3.73 7.89 5.61
N GLY A 54 4.66 7.95 6.57
CA GLY A 54 5.84 8.80 6.45
C GLY A 54 6.72 8.45 5.27
N LYS A 55 6.92 7.15 5.03
CA LYS A 55 7.69 6.68 3.87
C LYS A 55 7.01 7.05 2.56
N PHE A 56 5.70 6.89 2.48
CA PHE A 56 4.95 7.21 1.27
C PHE A 56 4.95 8.71 0.99
N GLU A 57 4.86 9.54 2.02
CA GLU A 57 5.00 10.98 1.85
C GLU A 57 6.39 11.35 1.33
N LYS A 58 7.43 10.75 1.89
CA LYS A 58 8.80 11.00 1.50
C LYS A 58 9.03 10.62 0.03
N GLU A 59 8.44 9.52 -0.40
CA GLU A 59 8.52 9.05 -1.79
C GLU A 59 7.57 9.81 -2.71
N LYS A 60 6.73 10.67 -2.15
CA LYS A 60 5.73 11.46 -2.89
C LYS A 60 4.67 10.57 -3.56
N TRP A 61 4.38 9.44 -2.95
CA TRP A 61 3.30 8.55 -3.39
C TRP A 61 1.95 8.99 -2.86
N ILE A 62 1.95 9.67 -1.70
CA ILE A 62 0.77 10.32 -1.15
C ILE A 62 1.13 11.73 -0.74
N ARG A 63 0.12 12.60 -0.66
CA ARG A 63 0.29 13.97 -0.17
C ARG A 63 -0.88 14.32 0.74
N GLU A 64 -0.58 15.08 1.77
CA GLU A 64 -1.59 15.58 2.69
C GLU A 64 -2.43 16.64 1.99
N ILE A 65 -3.75 16.50 2.07
CA ILE A 65 -4.68 17.44 1.43
C ILE A 65 -5.54 18.18 2.44
N GLU A 66 -5.67 17.65 3.65
CA GLU A 66 -6.51 18.27 4.67
C GLU A 66 -6.03 17.86 6.06
N VAL A 67 -6.07 18.81 6.99
CA VAL A 67 -5.82 18.56 8.40
C VAL A 67 -7.00 19.12 9.18
N GLU A 68 -7.68 18.27 9.94
CA GLU A 68 -8.79 18.69 10.79
C GLU A 68 -8.56 18.13 12.19
N GLY A 69 -8.06 18.99 13.08
CA GLY A 69 -7.61 18.54 14.39
C GLY A 69 -6.44 17.58 14.25
N ARG A 70 -6.60 16.35 14.76
CA ARG A 70 -5.59 15.30 14.64
C ARG A 70 -5.75 14.44 13.40
N LYS A 71 -6.83 14.64 12.68
CA LYS A 71 -7.12 13.87 11.49
C LYS A 71 -6.40 14.47 10.29
N ARG A 72 -5.53 13.68 9.68
CA ARG A 72 -4.81 14.06 8.45
C ARG A 72 -5.31 13.19 7.31
N THR A 73 -5.80 13.84 6.28
CA THR A 73 -6.29 13.17 5.08
C THR A 73 -5.25 13.30 3.97
N TYR A 74 -4.98 12.18 3.32
CA TYR A 74 -3.99 12.12 2.23
C TYR A 74 -4.67 11.66 0.95
N SER A 75 -4.09 12.04 -0.17
CA SER A 75 -4.50 11.60 -1.49
C SER A 75 -3.31 10.94 -2.18
N ILE A 76 -3.57 9.87 -2.92
CA ILE A 76 -2.53 9.21 -3.73
C ILE A 76 -2.16 10.12 -4.90
N THR A 77 -0.87 10.15 -5.23
CA THR A 77 -0.37 10.90 -6.38
C THR A 77 -0.28 9.99 -7.60
N ASP A 78 -0.04 10.58 -8.78
CA ASP A 78 0.18 9.79 -10.00
C ASP A 78 1.35 8.83 -9.81
N LYS A 79 2.39 9.27 -9.12
CA LYS A 79 3.55 8.43 -8.81
C LYS A 79 3.14 7.25 -7.92
N GLY A 80 2.27 7.50 -6.94
CA GLY A 80 1.75 6.44 -6.06
C GLY A 80 0.87 5.46 -6.81
N VAL A 81 0.01 5.93 -7.70
CA VAL A 81 -0.81 5.06 -8.55
C VAL A 81 0.07 4.14 -9.38
N SER A 82 1.11 4.71 -10.01
CA SER A 82 2.05 3.93 -10.82
C SER A 82 2.76 2.87 -9.98
N ALA A 83 3.23 3.24 -8.79
CA ALA A 83 3.90 2.30 -7.88
C ALA A 83 2.96 1.15 -7.49
N TYR A 84 1.70 1.47 -7.21
CA TYR A 84 0.70 0.46 -6.85
C TYR A 84 0.45 -0.49 -8.01
N GLU A 85 0.22 0.04 -9.21
CA GLU A 85 -0.06 -0.77 -10.39
C GLU A 85 1.11 -1.69 -10.75
N GLN A 86 2.33 -1.18 -10.66
CA GLN A 86 3.53 -1.98 -10.91
C GLN A 86 3.63 -3.14 -9.91
N GLU A 87 3.31 -2.90 -8.65
CA GLU A 87 3.38 -3.95 -7.65
C GLU A 87 2.30 -5.00 -7.86
N VAL A 88 1.09 -4.59 -8.24
CA VAL A 88 0.03 -5.54 -8.58
C VAL A 88 0.48 -6.46 -9.72
N GLU A 89 1.08 -5.91 -10.77
CA GLU A 89 1.57 -6.70 -11.90
C GLU A 89 2.69 -7.66 -11.48
N ARG A 90 3.61 -7.19 -10.62
CA ARG A 90 4.68 -8.04 -10.11
C ARG A 90 4.12 -9.24 -9.33
N LEU A 91 3.13 -8.98 -8.47
CA LEU A 91 2.52 -10.04 -7.65
C LEU A 91 1.75 -11.03 -8.52
N LYS A 92 1.07 -10.55 -9.56
CA LYS A 92 0.38 -11.44 -10.50
C LYS A 92 1.37 -12.37 -11.21
N MET A 93 2.53 -11.85 -11.59
CA MET A 93 3.56 -12.67 -12.22
C MET A 93 4.10 -13.73 -11.24
N CYS A 94 4.30 -13.35 -9.99
CA CYS A 94 4.75 -14.31 -8.97
C CYS A 94 3.76 -15.45 -8.79
N VAL A 95 2.47 -15.13 -8.73
CA VAL A 95 1.42 -16.14 -8.61
C VAL A 95 1.40 -17.06 -9.83
N ARG A 96 1.49 -16.46 -11.01
CA ARG A 96 1.51 -17.21 -12.28
C ARG A 96 2.70 -18.18 -12.33
N ASP A 97 3.88 -17.69 -11.94
CA ASP A 97 5.08 -18.53 -11.90
C ASP A 97 4.91 -19.70 -10.92
N ALA A 98 4.29 -19.46 -9.77
CA ALA A 98 4.03 -20.51 -8.79
C ALA A 98 3.06 -21.56 -9.33
N GLU A 99 2.03 -21.13 -10.05
CA GLU A 99 1.06 -22.03 -10.69
C GLU A 99 1.72 -22.87 -11.77
N ASP A 100 2.58 -22.25 -12.58
CA ASP A 100 3.32 -22.96 -13.62
C ASP A 100 4.30 -23.99 -13.00
N ALA A 101 4.95 -23.61 -11.91
CA ALA A 101 5.87 -24.52 -11.21
C ALA A 101 5.16 -25.78 -10.70
N VAL A 102 3.93 -25.63 -10.21
CA VAL A 102 3.12 -26.78 -9.81
C VAL A 102 2.83 -27.70 -11.00
N ASN A 103 2.53 -27.10 -12.16
CA ASN A 103 2.20 -27.87 -13.37
C ASN A 103 3.40 -28.61 -13.96
N GLU A 104 4.61 -28.17 -13.63
CA GLU A 104 5.85 -28.83 -14.10
C GLU A 104 6.20 -30.07 -13.28
N MET A 105 5.58 -30.26 -12.15
CA MET A 105 5.81 -31.40 -11.27
C MET A 105 5.00 -32.63 -11.76
#